data_02c2d0aa9f5b3a53f07b8b9ca9dfde89
#
_entry.id   02c2d0aa9f5b3a53f07b8b9ca9dfde89
#
_cell.length_a   1.000
_cell.length_b   1.000
_cell.length_c   1.000
_cell.angle_alpha   90.00
_cell.angle_beta   90.00
_cell.angle_gamma   90.00
#
_symmetry.space_group_name_H-M   'P 1'
#
loop_
_entity.id
_entity.type
_entity.pdbx_description
1 polymer ?
#
loop_
_entity_poly.entity_id
_entity_poly.type
_entity_poly.pdbx_seq_one_letter_code
_entity_poly.pdbx_strand_id
1 'polypeptide(L)'
;MIHMGHGHGVYIEGSLNMAYKYDNLFLEVSGMPMGCQIKNAYETVGSERVMFGIDSPFHHPSVEIQRVYSCGLNDAQLEDVFYNNAKKFMELKTI
;
A
#
# COMPACT_ATOMS: atom_id res chain seq x y z
N MET A 1 -0.14 10.89 1.90
CA MET A 1 -0.58 9.48 1.72
C MET A 1 -1.98 9.45 1.16
N ILE A 2 -2.21 8.61 0.17
CA ILE A 2 -3.54 8.45 -0.43
C ILE A 2 -3.95 6.97 -0.42
N HIS A 3 -5.25 6.73 -0.40
CA HIS A 3 -5.82 5.39 -0.55
C HIS A 3 -5.67 4.90 -1.99
N MET A 4 -5.30 3.62 -2.17
CA MET A 4 -4.96 3.10 -3.52
C MET A 4 -6.16 2.70 -4.38
N GLY A 5 -7.39 2.89 -3.92
CA GLY A 5 -8.57 2.73 -4.76
C GLY A 5 -9.54 1.62 -4.41
N HIS A 6 -9.33 0.88 -3.34
CA HIS A 6 -10.29 -0.07 -2.77
C HIS A 6 -10.89 -1.06 -3.78
N GLY A 7 -10.07 -1.55 -4.72
CA GLY A 7 -10.53 -2.54 -5.70
C GLY A 7 -11.22 -1.98 -6.94
N HIS A 8 -11.43 -0.68 -7.03
CA HIS A 8 -11.99 -0.05 -8.23
C HIS A 8 -10.86 0.24 -9.23
N GLY A 9 -10.90 -0.41 -10.39
CA GLY A 9 -9.84 -0.32 -11.39
C GLY A 9 -9.45 1.10 -11.78
N VAL A 10 -10.42 1.98 -11.98
CA VAL A 10 -10.17 3.39 -12.35
C VAL A 10 -9.40 4.12 -11.25
N TYR A 11 -9.77 3.90 -9.98
CA TYR A 11 -9.11 4.56 -8.86
C TYR A 11 -7.72 3.98 -8.60
N ILE A 12 -7.55 2.68 -8.82
CA ILE A 12 -6.24 2.03 -8.71
C ILE A 12 -5.28 2.61 -9.75
N GLU A 13 -5.69 2.66 -11.01
CA GLU A 13 -4.90 3.24 -12.09
C GLU A 13 -4.57 4.70 -11.82
N GLY A 14 -5.57 5.47 -11.40
CA GLY A 14 -5.40 6.88 -11.09
C GLY A 14 -4.38 7.11 -9.99
N SER A 15 -4.46 6.34 -8.90
CA SER A 15 -3.53 6.47 -7.78
C SER A 15 -2.11 6.05 -8.16
N LEU A 16 -1.95 4.99 -8.95
CA LEU A 16 -0.65 4.55 -9.45
C LEU A 16 -0.02 5.61 -10.36
N ASN A 17 -0.80 6.17 -11.29
CA ASN A 17 -0.32 7.21 -12.18
C ASN A 17 0.11 8.46 -11.44
N MET A 18 -0.65 8.87 -10.42
CA MET A 18 -0.30 10.01 -9.59
C MET A 18 0.98 9.75 -8.78
N ALA A 19 1.14 8.54 -8.24
CA ALA A 19 2.33 8.18 -7.49
C ALA A 19 3.58 8.10 -8.39
N TYR A 20 3.40 7.69 -9.64
CA TYR A 20 4.47 7.76 -10.64
C TYR A 20 4.92 9.18 -10.90
N LYS A 21 3.95 10.09 -11.01
CA LYS A 21 4.20 11.47 -11.37
C LYS A 21 4.80 12.29 -10.21
N TYR A 22 4.40 11.98 -8.98
CA TYR A 22 4.78 12.75 -7.81
C TYR A 22 5.47 11.86 -6.77
N ASP A 23 6.74 12.11 -6.52
CA ASP A 23 7.58 11.31 -5.60
C ASP A 23 7.14 11.40 -4.14
N ASN A 24 6.38 12.43 -3.77
CA ASN A 24 5.91 12.63 -2.40
C ASN A 24 4.54 11.99 -2.13
N LEU A 25 3.99 11.23 -3.06
CA LEU A 25 2.77 10.48 -2.83
C LEU A 25 3.07 9.07 -2.33
N PHE A 26 2.39 8.69 -1.26
CA PHE A 26 2.48 7.38 -0.63
C PHE A 26 1.12 6.69 -0.72
N LEU A 27 1.12 5.39 -0.98
CA LEU A 27 -0.09 4.60 -1.20
C LEU A 27 -0.41 3.72 0.00
N GLU A 28 -1.68 3.72 0.41
CA GLU A 28 -2.19 2.86 1.46
C GLU A 28 -3.13 1.84 0.83
N VAL A 29 -3.00 0.54 1.19
CA VAL A 29 -3.57 -0.57 0.42
C VAL A 29 -4.77 -1.25 1.07
N SER A 30 -5.43 -0.62 2.04
CA SER A 30 -6.60 -1.22 2.68
C SER A 30 -7.71 -1.52 1.66
N GLY A 31 -8.44 -2.60 1.89
CA GLY A 31 -9.55 -3.00 1.05
C GLY A 31 -9.20 -3.40 -0.36
N MET A 32 -7.94 -3.73 -0.65
CA MET A 32 -7.48 -4.12 -1.98
C MET A 32 -7.69 -5.62 -2.19
N PRO A 33 -8.72 -6.05 -2.91
CA PRO A 33 -8.97 -7.47 -3.13
C PRO A 33 -8.00 -8.11 -4.13
N MET A 34 -7.39 -7.31 -4.98
CA MET A 34 -6.46 -7.79 -6.01
C MET A 34 -5.03 -7.65 -5.51
N GLY A 35 -4.51 -8.71 -4.87
CA GLY A 35 -3.15 -8.72 -4.33
C GLY A 35 -2.08 -8.39 -5.37
N CYS A 36 -2.30 -8.77 -6.63
CA CYS A 36 -1.37 -8.44 -7.70
C CYS A 36 -1.15 -6.92 -7.85
N GLN A 37 -2.12 -6.10 -7.52
CA GLN A 37 -1.97 -4.65 -7.57
C GLN A 37 -1.08 -4.12 -6.43
N ILE A 38 -1.09 -4.77 -5.27
CA ILE A 38 -0.17 -4.42 -4.18
C ILE A 38 1.27 -4.68 -4.62
N LYS A 39 1.53 -5.85 -5.18
CA LYS A 39 2.85 -6.20 -5.70
C LYS A 39 3.27 -5.25 -6.83
N ASN A 40 2.36 -4.98 -7.75
CA ASN A 40 2.60 -4.06 -8.84
C ASN A 40 3.00 -2.66 -8.33
N ALA A 41 2.27 -2.14 -7.36
CA ALA A 41 2.57 -0.84 -6.76
C ALA A 41 3.97 -0.83 -6.11
N TYR A 42 4.28 -1.87 -5.35
CA TYR A 42 5.58 -2.02 -4.69
C TYR A 42 6.73 -2.00 -5.72
N GLU A 43 6.57 -2.74 -6.82
CA GLU A 43 7.62 -2.90 -7.82
C GLU A 43 7.74 -1.68 -8.75
N THR A 44 6.64 -0.98 -9.00
CA THR A 44 6.62 0.09 -10.00
C THR A 44 6.66 1.50 -9.43
N VAL A 45 5.94 1.77 -8.36
CA VAL A 45 5.92 3.08 -7.71
C VAL A 45 7.15 3.26 -6.82
N GLY A 46 7.53 2.23 -6.12
CA GLY A 46 8.71 2.24 -5.27
C GLY A 46 8.49 1.50 -3.95
N SER A 47 9.52 0.79 -3.53
CA SER A 47 9.49 -0.08 -2.35
C SER A 47 9.24 0.66 -1.03
N GLU A 48 9.43 1.97 -1.00
CA GLU A 48 9.32 2.78 0.22
C GLU A 48 7.98 3.51 0.34
N ARG A 49 7.11 3.43 -0.65
CA ARG A 49 5.91 4.26 -0.74
C ARG A 49 4.59 3.50 -0.68
N VAL A 50 4.62 2.19 -0.43
CA VAL A 50 3.42 1.35 -0.31
C VAL A 50 3.29 0.88 1.13
N MET A 51 2.13 1.17 1.75
CA MET A 51 1.93 0.94 3.18
C MET A 51 0.65 0.20 3.45
N PHE A 52 0.70 -0.67 4.48
CA PHE A 52 -0.44 -1.42 4.97
C PHE A 52 -1.39 -0.54 5.79
N GLY A 53 -2.69 -0.79 5.63
CA GLY A 53 -3.73 -0.21 6.46
C GLY A 53 -4.94 -1.14 6.49
N ILE A 54 -5.82 -0.97 7.45
CA ILE A 54 -6.97 -1.84 7.66
C ILE A 54 -8.32 -1.17 7.44
N ASP A 55 -8.35 0.15 7.37
CA ASP A 55 -9.59 0.92 7.21
C ASP A 55 -10.63 0.54 8.28
N SER A 56 -10.19 0.46 9.53
CA SER A 56 -11.05 0.13 10.67
C SER A 56 -12.11 1.21 10.86
N PRO A 57 -13.36 0.86 11.21
CA PRO A 57 -13.86 -0.48 11.54
C PRO A 57 -14.47 -1.24 10.36
N PHE A 58 -14.36 -0.74 9.13
CA PHE A 58 -15.04 -1.31 7.96
C PHE A 58 -14.45 -2.66 7.55
N HIS A 59 -13.16 -2.88 7.78
CA HIS A 59 -12.49 -4.13 7.44
C HIS A 59 -11.93 -4.81 8.69
N HIS A 60 -11.93 -6.15 8.70
CA HIS A 60 -11.34 -6.90 9.79
C HIS A 60 -9.82 -7.04 9.58
N PRO A 61 -9.01 -6.76 10.61
CA PRO A 61 -7.56 -6.81 10.47
C PRO A 61 -7.01 -8.12 9.91
N SER A 62 -7.56 -9.27 10.31
CA SER A 62 -7.08 -10.56 9.84
C SER A 62 -7.26 -10.74 8.32
N VAL A 63 -8.34 -10.20 7.76
CA VAL A 63 -8.58 -10.24 6.31
C VAL A 63 -7.57 -9.36 5.57
N GLU A 64 -7.36 -8.15 6.05
CA GLU A 64 -6.42 -7.22 5.44
C GLU A 64 -4.98 -7.72 5.50
N ILE A 65 -4.58 -8.30 6.63
CA ILE A 65 -3.27 -8.92 6.79
C ILE A 65 -3.10 -10.05 5.77
N GLN A 66 -4.10 -10.92 5.64
CA GLN A 66 -4.03 -12.06 4.72
C GLN A 66 -3.92 -11.62 3.26
N ARG A 67 -4.61 -10.55 2.87
CA ARG A 67 -4.51 -10.01 1.51
C ARG A 67 -3.09 -9.61 1.17
N VAL A 68 -2.42 -8.94 2.09
CA VAL A 68 -1.04 -8.52 1.88
C VAL A 68 -0.09 -9.72 1.88
N TYR A 69 -0.27 -10.67 2.79
CA TYR A 69 0.54 -11.90 2.78
C TYR A 69 0.40 -12.67 1.47
N SER A 70 -0.77 -12.61 0.85
CA SER A 70 -1.08 -13.37 -0.38
C SER A 70 -0.73 -12.61 -1.66
N CYS A 71 -0.13 -11.43 -1.58
CA CYS A 71 0.07 -10.58 -2.75
C CYS A 71 1.27 -10.97 -3.64
N GLY A 72 2.09 -11.91 -3.19
CA GLY A 72 3.23 -12.40 -3.98
C GLY A 72 4.56 -11.76 -3.65
N LEU A 73 4.62 -10.89 -2.64
CA LEU A 73 5.88 -10.32 -2.15
C LEU A 73 6.61 -11.32 -1.24
N ASN A 74 7.94 -11.23 -1.20
CA ASN A 74 8.72 -12.04 -0.28
C ASN A 74 8.71 -11.46 1.14
N ASP A 75 9.29 -12.16 2.11
CA ASP A 75 9.23 -11.77 3.53
C ASP A 75 9.84 -10.38 3.78
N ALA A 76 10.97 -10.08 3.18
CA ALA A 76 11.62 -8.78 3.34
C ALA A 76 10.76 -7.64 2.77
N GLN A 77 10.14 -7.86 1.62
CA GLN A 77 9.24 -6.91 0.98
C GLN A 77 7.94 -6.72 1.78
N LEU A 78 7.42 -7.81 2.34
CA LEU A 78 6.24 -7.75 3.23
C LEU A 78 6.54 -6.91 4.48
N GLU A 79 7.72 -7.04 5.03
CA GLU A 79 8.13 -6.24 6.19
C GLU A 79 8.14 -4.75 5.86
N ASP A 80 8.56 -4.38 4.67
CA ASP A 80 8.48 -2.99 4.20
C ASP A 80 7.04 -2.49 4.18
N VAL A 81 6.13 -3.23 3.58
CA VAL A 81 4.72 -2.85 3.45
C VAL A 81 4.03 -2.79 4.81
N PHE A 82 4.28 -3.79 5.68
CA PHE A 82 3.62 -3.86 6.98
C PHE A 82 4.16 -2.87 8.00
N TYR A 83 5.44 -2.52 7.92
CA TYR A 83 6.07 -1.78 9.03
C TYR A 83 7.03 -0.69 8.58
N ASN A 84 8.07 -1.03 7.80
CA ASN A 84 9.19 -0.12 7.56
C ASN A 84 8.78 1.17 6.86
N ASN A 85 7.89 1.08 5.87
CA ASN A 85 7.45 2.23 5.08
C ASN A 85 6.60 3.20 5.93
N ALA A 86 5.70 2.67 6.74
CA ALA A 86 4.90 3.48 7.65
C ALA A 86 5.78 4.17 8.70
N LYS A 87 6.77 3.46 9.22
CA LYS A 87 7.72 4.03 10.18
C LYS A 87 8.47 5.21 9.58
N LYS A 88 9.01 5.06 8.38
CA LYS A 88 9.69 6.14 7.67
C LYS A 88 8.77 7.34 7.42
N PHE A 89 7.56 7.06 6.97
CA PHE A 89 6.57 8.10 6.71
C PHE A 89 6.25 8.90 7.97
N MET A 90 6.08 8.23 9.10
CA MET A 90 5.80 8.88 10.38
C MET A 90 6.99 9.72 10.86
N GLU A 91 8.21 9.27 10.68
CA GLU A 91 9.41 10.02 11.02
C GLU A 91 9.52 11.31 10.20
N LEU A 92 9.19 11.26 8.91
CA LEU A 92 9.18 12.44 8.06
C LEU A 92 8.17 13.49 8.53
N LYS A 93 7.08 13.07 9.14
CA LYS A 93 6.02 13.97 9.62
C LYS A 93 6.30 14.60 10.98
N THR A 94 7.24 14.08 11.74
CA THR A 94 7.55 14.56 13.09
C THR A 94 8.62 15.65 13.14
N ILE A 95 9.07 16.10 12.01
CA ILE A 95 10.05 17.19 11.92
C ILE A 95 9.35 18.54 12.07
#